data_9c79c6318d2acf5452fb1284ea9b55e6
#
_entry.id   9c79c6318d2acf5452fb1284ea9b55e6
#
_cell.length_a   1.000
_cell.length_b   1.000
_cell.length_c   1.000
_cell.angle_alpha   90.00
_cell.angle_beta   90.00
_cell.angle_gamma   90.00
#
_symmetry.space_group_name_H-M   'P 1'
#
loop_
_entity.id
_entity.type
_entity.pdbx_description
1 polymer ?
#
loop_
_entity_poly.entity_id
_entity_poly.type
_entity_poly.pdbx_seq_one_letter_code
_entity_poly.pdbx_strand_id
1 'polypeptide(L)'
;MQLSQQLLEANPAEFRVALQVDARLVPPVDAVPFLIIKIEPRTAGEFEVIDRKLPLQLTVASAPTLGLDAAPRGRRWLIYSMPPQTQAELRRVQDTVRQARAQSQATGKASGAGSLGVGLEQDSLAPSDPTLADTRWDTWLQTRQSEGFFEVWSGTLAQLKKIAADNR
;
A
#
# COMPACT_ATOMS: atom_id res chain seq x y z
N MET A 1 -0.18 -14.37 5.96
CA MET A 1 -0.03 -12.98 6.45
C MET A 1 -1.12 -12.12 5.83
N GLN A 2 -1.83 -11.38 6.61
CA GLN A 2 -2.89 -10.54 6.11
C GLN A 2 -2.46 -9.07 6.10
N LEU A 3 -2.22 -8.54 4.91
CA LEU A 3 -1.85 -7.14 4.72
C LEU A 3 -2.87 -6.20 5.38
N SER A 4 -4.15 -6.54 5.29
CA SER A 4 -5.23 -5.76 5.87
C SER A 4 -5.08 -5.56 7.38
N GLN A 5 -4.80 -6.65 8.10
CA GLN A 5 -4.60 -6.60 9.55
C GLN A 5 -3.36 -5.76 9.90
N GLN A 6 -2.28 -5.96 9.17
CA GLN A 6 -1.06 -5.20 9.39
C GLN A 6 -1.26 -3.71 9.17
N LEU A 7 -2.05 -3.34 8.16
CA LEU A 7 -2.31 -1.93 7.87
C LEU A 7 -3.09 -1.26 9.02
N LEU A 8 -4.03 -1.97 9.65
CA LEU A 8 -4.78 -1.42 10.78
C LEU A 8 -3.92 -1.21 12.02
N GLU A 9 -2.79 -1.90 12.10
CA GLU A 9 -1.82 -1.78 13.18
C GLU A 9 -0.56 -1.02 12.77
N ALA A 10 -0.49 -0.55 11.53
CA ALA A 10 0.69 0.14 11.01
C ALA A 10 0.89 1.49 11.69
N ASN A 11 2.14 1.93 11.75
CA ASN A 11 2.47 3.31 12.06
C ASN A 11 2.53 4.09 10.74
N PRO A 12 1.57 4.99 10.46
CA PRO A 12 1.56 5.71 9.18
C PRO A 12 2.85 6.48 8.89
N ALA A 13 3.52 7.00 9.92
CA ALA A 13 4.78 7.71 9.76
C ALA A 13 5.93 6.81 9.29
N GLU A 14 5.83 5.50 9.56
CA GLU A 14 6.86 4.53 9.20
C GLU A 14 6.49 3.69 7.98
N PHE A 15 5.27 3.87 7.46
CA PHE A 15 4.80 3.13 6.29
C PHE A 15 5.62 3.51 5.05
N ARG A 16 6.08 2.50 4.32
CA ARG A 16 6.85 2.68 3.09
C ARG A 16 6.44 1.64 2.06
N VAL A 17 6.43 2.06 0.81
CA VAL A 17 6.30 1.16 -0.35
C VAL A 17 7.62 1.25 -1.11
N ALA A 18 8.24 0.13 -1.36
CA ALA A 18 9.47 0.06 -2.14
C ALA A 18 9.24 -0.76 -3.40
N LEU A 19 9.51 -0.18 -4.54
CA LEU A 19 9.40 -0.84 -5.84
C LEU A 19 10.79 -1.06 -6.40
N GLN A 20 11.12 -2.31 -6.70
CA GLN A 20 12.34 -2.60 -7.44
C GLN A 20 11.97 -2.79 -8.91
N VAL A 21 12.49 -1.92 -9.75
CA VAL A 21 12.13 -1.83 -11.16
C VAL A 21 13.37 -1.77 -12.04
N ASP A 22 13.18 -1.96 -13.34
CA ASP A 22 14.26 -1.77 -14.32
C ASP A 22 14.82 -0.34 -14.20
N ALA A 23 16.14 -0.21 -14.27
CA ALA A 23 16.80 1.09 -14.12
C ALA A 23 16.40 2.09 -15.21
N ARG A 24 15.92 1.61 -16.36
CA ARG A 24 15.44 2.46 -17.46
C ARG A 24 14.02 2.98 -17.24
N LEU A 25 13.30 2.39 -16.29
CA LEU A 25 11.91 2.76 -16.04
C LEU A 25 11.83 4.13 -15.37
N VAL A 26 11.07 5.04 -15.99
CA VAL A 26 10.79 6.37 -15.45
C VAL A 26 9.27 6.50 -15.35
N PRO A 27 8.72 6.63 -14.15
CA PRO A 27 7.28 6.83 -13.99
C PRO A 27 6.85 8.12 -14.69
N PRO A 28 5.59 8.20 -15.18
CA PRO A 28 5.05 9.45 -15.71
C PRO A 28 5.14 10.57 -14.68
N VAL A 29 5.25 11.81 -15.17
CA VAL A 29 5.36 13.01 -14.31
C VAL A 29 4.15 13.06 -13.37
N ASP A 30 4.40 13.33 -12.10
CA ASP A 30 3.39 13.45 -11.03
C ASP A 30 2.62 12.15 -10.74
N ALA A 31 2.99 11.03 -11.34
CA ALA A 31 2.39 9.75 -11.03
C ALA A 31 2.87 9.25 -9.66
N VAL A 32 1.92 8.82 -8.83
CA VAL A 32 2.20 8.22 -7.52
C VAL A 32 1.33 7.00 -7.32
N PRO A 33 1.76 6.04 -6.50
CA PRO A 33 0.89 4.93 -6.14
C PRO A 33 -0.16 5.39 -5.13
N PHE A 34 -1.27 4.63 -5.06
CA PHE A 34 -2.34 4.90 -4.11
C PHE A 34 -2.58 3.69 -3.25
N LEU A 35 -2.80 3.92 -1.97
CA LEU A 35 -3.28 2.90 -1.05
C LEU A 35 -4.80 2.89 -1.10
N ILE A 36 -5.39 1.73 -1.41
CA ILE A 36 -6.84 1.56 -1.50
C ILE A 36 -7.31 0.84 -0.25
N ILE A 37 -8.25 1.44 0.47
CA ILE A 37 -8.82 0.84 1.69
C ILE A 37 -10.32 0.78 1.53
N LYS A 38 -10.89 -0.42 1.69
CA LYS A 38 -12.31 -0.63 1.63
C LYS A 38 -12.74 -1.46 2.85
N ILE A 39 -13.54 -0.88 3.72
CA ILE A 39 -13.97 -1.52 4.95
C ILE A 39 -15.47 -1.38 5.10
N GLU A 40 -16.15 -2.50 5.27
CA GLU A 40 -17.58 -2.55 5.57
C GLU A 40 -17.77 -3.00 7.00
N PRO A 41 -18.71 -2.40 7.77
CA PRO A 41 -18.97 -2.85 9.12
C PRO A 41 -19.61 -4.24 9.13
N ARG A 42 -19.35 -5.01 10.19
CA ARG A 42 -19.97 -6.32 10.38
C ARG A 42 -21.47 -6.20 10.57
N THR A 43 -21.90 -5.17 11.29
CA THR A 43 -23.31 -4.84 11.52
C THR A 43 -23.64 -3.57 10.75
N ALA A 44 -24.64 -3.63 9.87
CA ALA A 44 -25.05 -2.48 9.08
C ALA A 44 -25.40 -1.30 9.99
N GLY A 45 -24.86 -0.11 9.67
CA GLY A 45 -25.13 1.11 10.42
C GLY A 45 -24.22 1.35 11.62
N GLU A 46 -23.32 0.42 11.96
CA GLU A 46 -22.37 0.57 13.05
C GLU A 46 -21.40 1.72 12.80
N PHE A 47 -20.90 1.81 11.58
CA PHE A 47 -20.16 2.95 11.06
C PHE A 47 -20.39 3.01 9.55
N GLU A 48 -20.06 4.15 8.92
CA GLU A 48 -20.19 4.28 7.48
C GLU A 48 -19.14 3.41 6.77
N VAL A 49 -19.52 2.86 5.60
CA VAL A 49 -18.57 2.13 4.74
C VAL A 49 -17.38 3.03 4.46
N ILE A 50 -16.20 2.52 4.70
CA ILE A 50 -14.95 3.23 4.43
C ILE A 50 -14.44 2.79 3.06
N ASP A 51 -14.30 3.77 2.15
CA ASP A 51 -13.75 3.55 0.82
C ASP A 51 -12.81 4.74 0.54
N ARG A 52 -11.52 4.50 0.66
CA ARG A 52 -10.51 5.56 0.54
C ARG A 52 -9.44 5.18 -0.45
N LYS A 53 -9.03 6.16 -1.22
CA LYS A 53 -7.89 6.09 -2.14
C LYS A 53 -6.89 7.14 -1.69
N LEU A 54 -5.81 6.70 -1.07
CA LEU A 54 -4.86 7.57 -0.38
C LEU A 54 -3.56 7.68 -1.17
N PRO A 55 -3.18 8.90 -1.61
CA PRO A 55 -1.95 9.06 -2.40
C PRO A 55 -0.70 8.91 -1.54
N LEU A 56 0.32 8.32 -2.11
CA LEU A 56 1.66 8.26 -1.55
C LEU A 56 2.53 9.31 -2.23
N GLN A 57 3.71 9.55 -1.68
CA GLN A 57 4.68 10.51 -2.24
C GLN A 57 6.03 9.84 -2.41
N LEU A 58 6.75 10.23 -3.45
CA LEU A 58 8.10 9.75 -3.67
C LEU A 58 9.01 10.29 -2.57
N THR A 59 9.75 9.39 -1.94
CA THR A 59 10.73 9.72 -0.91
C THR A 59 12.11 9.49 -1.47
N VAL A 60 12.97 10.51 -1.40
CA VAL A 60 14.38 10.35 -1.75
C VAL A 60 15.04 9.67 -0.56
N ALA A 61 15.26 8.38 -0.66
CA ALA A 61 15.89 7.61 0.39
C ALA A 61 17.30 7.23 -0.01
N SER A 62 18.21 7.31 0.93
CA SER A 62 19.48 6.63 0.80
C SER A 62 19.22 5.15 1.06
N ALA A 63 19.29 4.35 0.02
CA ALA A 63 18.83 2.96 0.02
C ALA A 63 19.35 2.08 1.17
N PRO A 64 20.60 2.19 1.65
CA PRO A 64 21.08 1.28 2.70
C PRO A 64 20.42 1.46 4.06
N THR A 65 19.77 2.60 4.32
CA THR A 65 19.24 2.92 5.65
C THR A 65 17.84 2.39 5.92
N LEU A 66 17.20 1.77 4.93
CA LEU A 66 15.80 1.33 5.03
C LEU A 66 15.64 -0.18 5.17
N GLY A 67 16.73 -0.92 5.35
CA GLY A 67 16.66 -2.38 5.50
C GLY A 67 16.41 -3.13 4.19
N LEU A 68 16.60 -2.48 3.06
CA LEU A 68 16.53 -3.10 1.75
C LEU A 68 17.94 -3.38 1.24
N ASP A 69 18.10 -4.50 0.55
CA ASP A 69 19.35 -4.81 -0.11
C ASP A 69 19.58 -3.86 -1.28
N ALA A 70 20.84 -3.64 -1.64
CA ALA A 70 21.17 -2.86 -2.81
C ALA A 70 20.52 -3.49 -4.06
N ALA A 71 20.00 -2.65 -4.95
CA ALA A 71 19.37 -3.13 -6.17
C ALA A 71 20.42 -3.85 -7.05
N PRO A 72 20.04 -4.99 -7.66
CA PRO A 72 20.91 -5.65 -8.64
C PRO A 72 21.25 -4.72 -9.80
N ARG A 73 22.34 -5.04 -10.50
CA ARG A 73 22.74 -4.29 -11.68
C ARG A 73 21.59 -4.24 -12.70
N GLY A 74 21.30 -3.06 -13.22
CA GLY A 74 20.22 -2.85 -14.18
C GLY A 74 18.86 -2.62 -13.54
N ARG A 75 18.80 -2.56 -12.21
CA ARG A 75 17.57 -2.30 -11.46
C ARG A 75 17.77 -1.17 -10.47
N ARG A 76 16.65 -0.57 -10.01
CA ARG A 76 16.70 0.51 -9.02
C ARG A 76 15.49 0.45 -8.10
N TRP A 77 15.59 1.12 -6.97
CA TRP A 77 14.48 1.26 -6.02
C TRP A 77 13.77 2.59 -6.23
N LEU A 78 12.43 2.52 -6.17
CA LEU A 78 11.56 3.69 -6.00
C LEU A 78 10.87 3.53 -4.66
N ILE A 79 11.03 4.49 -3.76
CA ILE A 79 10.50 4.38 -2.41
C ILE A 79 9.50 5.50 -2.16
N TYR A 80 8.34 5.13 -1.65
CA TYR A 80 7.22 6.02 -1.41
C TYR A 80 6.83 5.98 0.06
N SER A 81 6.36 7.12 0.56
CA SER A 81 5.89 7.26 1.93
C SER A 81 4.53 7.94 1.94
N MET A 82 3.90 8.00 3.12
CA MET A 82 2.63 8.69 3.27
C MET A 82 2.88 10.17 3.56
N PRO A 83 2.34 11.10 2.73
CA PRO A 83 2.34 12.51 3.11
C PRO A 83 1.49 12.73 4.36
N PRO A 84 1.64 13.88 5.06
CA PRO A 84 0.92 14.12 6.31
C PRO A 84 -0.60 13.96 6.21
N GLN A 85 -1.21 14.36 5.12
CA GLN A 85 -2.65 14.17 4.90
C GLN A 85 -3.04 12.71 4.83
N THR A 86 -2.27 11.91 4.12
CA THR A 86 -2.53 10.46 4.02
C THR A 86 -2.32 9.78 5.37
N GLN A 87 -1.30 10.19 6.13
CA GLN A 87 -1.10 9.68 7.49
C GLN A 87 -2.31 9.97 8.38
N ALA A 88 -2.85 11.18 8.32
CA ALA A 88 -4.01 11.57 9.11
C ALA A 88 -5.25 10.77 8.71
N GLU A 89 -5.46 10.56 7.40
CA GLU A 89 -6.58 9.76 6.91
C GLU A 89 -6.49 8.31 7.37
N LEU A 90 -5.30 7.71 7.32
CA LEU A 90 -5.12 6.34 7.79
C LEU A 90 -5.37 6.23 9.28
N ARG A 91 -4.91 7.21 10.07
CA ARG A 91 -5.19 7.23 11.52
C ARG A 91 -6.68 7.30 11.82
N ARG A 92 -7.44 8.07 11.04
CA ARG A 92 -8.91 8.13 11.19
C ARG A 92 -9.55 6.77 10.94
N VAL A 93 -9.10 6.08 9.88
CA VAL A 93 -9.59 4.72 9.57
C VAL A 93 -9.27 3.77 10.71
N GLN A 94 -8.04 3.79 11.19
CA GLN A 94 -7.60 2.94 12.30
C GLN A 94 -8.43 3.21 13.56
N ASP A 95 -8.67 4.47 13.88
CA ASP A 95 -9.46 4.86 15.06
C ASP A 95 -10.92 4.43 14.93
N THR A 96 -11.52 4.58 13.76
CA THR A 96 -12.90 4.14 13.52
C THR A 96 -13.06 2.64 13.77
N VAL A 97 -12.15 1.84 13.23
CA VAL A 97 -12.18 0.38 13.42
C VAL A 97 -11.93 0.02 14.89
N ARG A 98 -11.00 0.71 15.54
CA ARG A 98 -10.67 0.46 16.95
C ARG A 98 -11.87 0.77 17.86
N GLN A 99 -12.57 1.88 17.61
CA GLN A 99 -13.76 2.26 18.38
C GLN A 99 -14.89 1.24 18.19
N ALA A 100 -15.10 0.76 16.98
CA ALA A 100 -16.10 -0.27 16.70
C ALA A 100 -15.80 -1.56 17.46
N ARG A 101 -14.53 -1.96 17.52
CA ARG A 101 -14.09 -3.13 18.28
C ARG A 101 -14.30 -2.94 19.80
N ALA A 102 -14.00 -1.75 20.30
CA ALA A 102 -14.19 -1.44 21.71
C ALA A 102 -15.69 -1.50 22.10
N GLN A 103 -16.57 -0.99 21.25
CA GLN A 103 -18.02 -1.09 21.48
C GLN A 103 -18.50 -2.55 21.47
N SER A 104 -17.95 -3.36 20.59
CA SER A 104 -18.25 -4.79 20.55
C SER A 104 -17.93 -5.49 21.86
N GLN A 105 -16.76 -5.20 22.41
CA GLN A 105 -16.34 -5.78 23.70
C GLN A 105 -17.24 -5.31 24.86
N ALA A 106 -17.67 -4.04 24.83
CA ALA A 106 -18.49 -3.47 25.88
C ALA A 106 -19.93 -4.00 25.85
N THR A 107 -20.48 -4.28 24.66
CA THR A 107 -21.89 -4.67 24.48
C THR A 107 -22.10 -6.17 24.31
N GLY A 108 -21.01 -6.93 24.11
CA GLY A 108 -21.08 -8.35 23.80
C GLY A 108 -21.63 -8.68 22.42
N LYS A 109 -21.84 -7.67 21.56
CA LYS A 109 -22.32 -7.87 20.20
C LYS A 109 -21.14 -7.98 19.25
N ALA A 110 -21.26 -8.81 18.21
CA ALA A 110 -20.27 -8.88 17.17
C ALA A 110 -20.22 -7.53 16.42
N SER A 111 -19.06 -6.87 16.43
CA SER A 111 -18.88 -5.62 15.70
C SER A 111 -17.46 -5.56 15.12
N GLY A 112 -17.14 -4.45 14.46
CA GLY A 112 -15.87 -4.27 13.79
C GLY A 112 -15.98 -4.44 12.29
N ALA A 113 -14.87 -4.76 11.62
CA ALA A 113 -14.84 -4.92 10.19
C ALA A 113 -15.45 -6.27 9.79
N GLY A 114 -16.50 -6.24 9.01
CA GLY A 114 -17.10 -7.44 8.40
C GLY A 114 -16.38 -7.82 7.13
N SER A 115 -15.95 -6.82 6.34
CA SER A 115 -15.18 -7.00 5.13
C SER A 115 -14.07 -5.96 5.12
N LEU A 116 -12.84 -6.38 4.89
CA LEU A 116 -11.67 -5.51 4.88
C LEU A 116 -10.84 -5.83 3.65
N GLY A 117 -10.81 -4.89 2.71
CA GLY A 117 -10.00 -4.96 1.52
C GLY A 117 -8.92 -3.88 1.54
N VAL A 118 -7.69 -4.27 1.27
CA VAL A 118 -6.57 -3.35 1.11
C VAL A 118 -5.86 -3.69 -0.18
N GLY A 119 -5.59 -2.68 -1.00
CA GLY A 119 -4.86 -2.83 -2.23
C GLY A 119 -3.89 -1.70 -2.45
N LEU A 120 -2.95 -1.92 -3.34
CA LEU A 120 -2.02 -0.90 -3.79
C LEU A 120 -2.23 -0.70 -5.29
N GLU A 121 -2.65 0.50 -5.67
CA GLU A 121 -2.72 0.88 -7.08
C GLU A 121 -1.38 1.46 -7.50
N GLN A 122 -0.65 0.75 -8.33
CA GLN A 122 0.69 1.14 -8.74
C GLN A 122 0.87 1.17 -10.27
N ASP A 123 -0.16 0.78 -11.02
CA ASP A 123 -0.11 0.74 -12.47
C ASP A 123 0.06 2.14 -13.10
N SER A 124 -0.35 3.20 -12.40
CA SER A 124 -0.12 4.58 -12.85
C SER A 124 1.36 4.93 -12.98
N LEU A 125 2.24 4.20 -12.29
CA LEU A 125 3.69 4.38 -12.37
C LEU A 125 4.30 3.70 -13.58
N ALA A 126 3.56 2.80 -14.24
CA ALA A 126 4.05 2.04 -15.36
C ALA A 126 4.00 2.87 -16.64
N PRO A 127 5.14 3.16 -17.26
CA PRO A 127 5.16 3.92 -18.51
C PRO A 127 4.58 3.09 -19.66
N SER A 128 4.09 3.79 -20.69
CA SER A 128 3.55 3.15 -21.89
C SER A 128 4.69 2.83 -22.88
N ASP A 129 5.70 2.12 -22.43
CA ASP A 129 6.86 1.74 -23.22
C ASP A 129 6.86 0.23 -23.43
N PRO A 130 6.56 -0.26 -24.65
CA PRO A 130 6.51 -1.70 -24.89
C PRO A 130 7.86 -2.39 -24.75
N THR A 131 8.97 -1.67 -24.82
CA THR A 131 10.30 -2.25 -24.62
C THR A 131 10.56 -2.67 -23.17
N LEU A 132 9.74 -2.16 -22.23
CA LEU A 132 9.84 -2.49 -20.81
C LEU A 132 8.84 -3.55 -20.36
N ALA A 133 8.01 -4.08 -21.28
CA ALA A 133 6.91 -4.99 -20.93
C ALA A 133 7.38 -6.25 -20.19
N ASP A 134 8.55 -6.78 -20.52
CA ASP A 134 9.10 -7.98 -19.91
C ASP A 134 10.03 -7.71 -18.73
N THR A 135 10.18 -6.45 -18.34
CA THR A 135 11.05 -6.11 -17.21
C THR A 135 10.39 -6.48 -15.90
N ARG A 136 11.20 -6.82 -14.90
CA ARG A 136 10.72 -7.27 -13.62
C ARG A 136 10.27 -6.11 -12.76
N TRP A 137 9.20 -6.34 -11.99
CA TRP A 137 8.62 -5.40 -11.06
C TRP A 137 8.35 -6.12 -9.75
N ASP A 138 9.01 -5.72 -8.68
CA ASP A 138 8.81 -6.30 -7.35
C ASP A 138 8.32 -5.21 -6.40
N THR A 139 7.29 -5.52 -5.63
CA THR A 139 6.68 -4.61 -4.67
C THR A 139 6.91 -5.09 -3.25
N TRP A 140 7.43 -4.21 -2.42
CA TRP A 140 7.73 -4.47 -1.01
C TRP A 140 7.04 -3.43 -0.15
N LEU A 141 6.62 -3.80 1.05
CA LEU A 141 5.99 -2.91 2.01
C LEU A 141 6.70 -2.96 3.34
N GLN A 142 6.68 -1.83 4.04
CA GLN A 142 7.02 -1.72 5.45
C GLN A 142 5.84 -1.07 6.17
N THR A 143 5.28 -1.73 7.17
CA THR A 143 4.21 -1.16 8.00
C THR A 143 4.75 -0.53 9.27
N ARG A 144 5.84 -1.08 9.80
CA ARG A 144 6.59 -0.53 10.93
C ARG A 144 8.08 -0.74 10.68
N GLN A 145 8.87 0.24 11.04
CA GLN A 145 10.32 0.18 10.84
C GLN A 145 10.94 -1.03 11.56
N SER A 146 10.44 -1.36 12.75
CA SER A 146 10.96 -2.48 13.53
C SER A 146 10.71 -3.85 12.87
N GLU A 147 9.72 -3.95 11.99
CA GLU A 147 9.38 -5.18 11.29
C GLU A 147 10.06 -5.30 9.93
N GLY A 148 10.56 -4.18 9.40
CA GLY A 148 11.25 -4.13 8.12
C GLY A 148 10.33 -4.31 6.91
N PHE A 149 10.94 -4.48 5.75
CA PHE A 149 10.23 -4.67 4.49
C PHE A 149 9.93 -6.14 4.23
N PHE A 150 8.78 -6.38 3.60
CA PHE A 150 8.41 -7.72 3.12
C PHE A 150 7.83 -7.61 1.71
N GLU A 151 8.09 -8.61 0.88
CA GLU A 151 7.62 -8.64 -0.51
C GLU A 151 6.14 -8.99 -0.56
N VAL A 152 5.36 -8.21 -1.33
CA VAL A 152 3.92 -8.42 -1.47
C VAL A 152 3.50 -8.81 -2.89
N TRP A 153 4.31 -8.51 -3.89
CA TRP A 153 4.03 -8.86 -5.28
C TRP A 153 5.30 -8.88 -6.12
N SER A 154 5.32 -9.75 -7.11
CA SER A 154 6.43 -9.89 -8.04
C SER A 154 5.89 -10.34 -9.39
N GLY A 155 6.42 -9.76 -10.47
CA GLY A 155 6.03 -10.13 -11.82
C GLY A 155 6.68 -9.23 -12.84
N THR A 156 6.13 -9.20 -14.05
CA THR A 156 6.58 -8.30 -15.11
C THR A 156 5.68 -7.07 -15.19
N LEU A 157 6.17 -6.02 -15.86
CA LEU A 157 5.39 -4.82 -16.10
C LEU A 157 4.10 -5.14 -16.85
N ALA A 158 4.14 -6.02 -17.84
CA ALA A 158 2.97 -6.45 -18.59
C ALA A 158 1.93 -7.14 -17.69
N GLN A 159 2.40 -7.99 -16.76
CA GLN A 159 1.51 -8.65 -15.80
C GLN A 159 0.87 -7.64 -14.85
N LEU A 160 1.61 -6.64 -14.39
CA LEU A 160 1.07 -5.59 -13.56
C LEU A 160 -0.07 -4.84 -14.24
N LYS A 161 0.14 -4.45 -15.50
CA LYS A 161 -0.88 -3.74 -16.28
C LYS A 161 -2.11 -4.60 -16.52
N LYS A 162 -1.94 -5.89 -16.77
CA LYS A 162 -3.04 -6.83 -16.97
C LYS A 162 -3.88 -6.99 -15.71
N ILE A 163 -3.26 -7.15 -14.56
CA ILE A 163 -3.97 -7.26 -13.27
C ILE A 163 -4.76 -5.98 -13.00
N ALA A 164 -4.17 -4.81 -13.23
CA ALA A 164 -4.85 -3.54 -13.04
C ALA A 164 -6.06 -3.39 -13.97
N ALA A 165 -5.94 -3.81 -15.23
CA ALA A 165 -7.04 -3.78 -16.19
C ALA A 165 -8.18 -4.73 -15.80
N ASP A 166 -7.84 -5.93 -15.31
CA ASP A 166 -8.82 -6.93 -14.90
C ASP A 166 -9.59 -6.51 -13.64
N ASN A 167 -9.03 -5.63 -12.83
CA ASN A 167 -9.64 -5.15 -11.58
C ASN A 167 -10.46 -3.86 -11.74
N ARG A 168 -10.58 -3.34 -12.95
CA ARG A 168 -11.36 -2.12 -13.24
C ARG A 168 -12.79 -2.43 -13.67
#